data_6be5377bcf380f1cdbf27bb76d09de28
#
_entry.id   6be5377bcf380f1cdbf27bb76d09de28
#
_cell.length_a   1.000
_cell.length_b   1.000
_cell.length_c   1.000
_cell.angle_alpha   90.00
_cell.angle_beta   90.00
_cell.angle_gamma   90.00
#
_symmetry.space_group_name_H-M   'P 1'
#
loop_
_entity.id
_entity.type
_entity.pdbx_description
1 polymer ?
#
loop_
_entity_poly.entity_id
_entity_poly.type
_entity_poly.pdbx_seq_one_letter_code
_entity_poly.pdbx_strand_id
1 'polypeptide(L)'
;YSTTGKGDNTVTLGNEGVTAVYAAEDAGAVIYAAGLNLDGVTISANATELNYVDGVTSSIQDQLDAKTGITTAQASAITANTAKVGITESDYNIAVGSTSLDAITTADNGTAVGYNALTTVTTGNSNTAVGSTAGDAIKTGSQNTVVGYNSGGAITNGGYNVLIGSNAGTGNDGTTKKSIIGGSNNTLIGTGTAVNLAGANNRTVIGKGAIGKENNSVTLGNSSVTAVYASDDSGATLYAGGLNIGGTAVSSSAAELNILDGVTATAAELN
;
A
#
# COMPACT_ATOMS: atom_id res chain seq x y z
N TYR A 1 -65.80 -43.99 23.70
CA TYR A 1 -64.68 -44.19 22.75
C TYR A 1 -63.67 -45.07 23.45
N SER A 2 -63.26 -46.19 22.82
CA SER A 2 -62.27 -47.10 23.37
C SER A 2 -60.84 -46.57 23.26
N THR A 3 -60.16 -46.48 24.39
CA THR A 3 -58.72 -46.23 24.40
C THR A 3 -58.02 -47.58 24.66
N THR A 4 -56.96 -47.86 23.89
CA THR A 4 -56.15 -49.07 24.07
C THR A 4 -54.83 -48.67 24.78
N GLY A 5 -54.57 -49.18 25.96
CA GLY A 5 -53.29 -48.98 26.65
C GLY A 5 -52.14 -49.59 25.82
N LYS A 6 -51.02 -48.91 25.74
CA LYS A 6 -49.87 -49.31 24.92
C LYS A 6 -48.69 -49.89 25.68
N GLY A 7 -48.92 -50.32 26.91
CA GLY A 7 -47.93 -50.98 27.77
C GLY A 7 -48.18 -50.75 29.27
N ASP A 8 -47.42 -51.45 30.14
CA ASP A 8 -47.46 -51.25 31.56
C ASP A 8 -47.00 -49.85 31.97
N ASN A 9 -47.64 -49.29 32.98
CA ASN A 9 -47.37 -47.94 33.50
C ASN A 9 -47.61 -46.82 32.48
N THR A 10 -48.52 -46.99 31.50
CA THR A 10 -48.91 -46.00 30.57
C THR A 10 -50.27 -45.42 30.78
N VAL A 11 -50.48 -44.14 30.57
CA VAL A 11 -51.75 -43.46 30.46
C VAL A 11 -52.02 -43.10 29.07
N THR A 12 -53.07 -43.61 28.43
CA THR A 12 -53.43 -43.25 27.06
C THR A 12 -54.63 -42.31 27.13
N LEU A 13 -54.44 -41.08 26.66
CA LEU A 13 -55.46 -40.06 26.57
C LEU A 13 -55.99 -39.96 25.13
N GLY A 14 -57.14 -40.59 24.88
CA GLY A 14 -57.78 -40.58 23.57
C GLY A 14 -57.40 -41.78 22.69
N ASN A 15 -57.91 -41.78 21.47
CA ASN A 15 -57.67 -42.76 20.40
C ASN A 15 -57.17 -42.04 19.13
N GLU A 16 -57.07 -42.74 18.04
CA GLU A 16 -56.59 -42.20 16.76
C GLU A 16 -57.48 -41.04 16.16
N GLY A 17 -58.68 -40.84 16.69
CA GLY A 17 -59.57 -39.74 16.32
C GLY A 17 -59.38 -38.47 17.18
N VAL A 18 -58.52 -38.50 18.21
CA VAL A 18 -58.30 -37.34 19.08
C VAL A 18 -57.18 -36.51 18.50
N THR A 19 -57.50 -35.31 18.01
CA THR A 19 -56.56 -34.39 17.38
C THR A 19 -55.88 -33.43 18.36
N ALA A 20 -56.41 -33.27 19.58
CA ALA A 20 -55.84 -32.40 20.60
C ALA A 20 -56.17 -32.91 22.00
N VAL A 21 -55.25 -32.76 22.93
CA VAL A 21 -55.43 -32.94 24.35
C VAL A 21 -55.08 -31.63 25.07
N TYR A 22 -56.10 -31.03 25.69
CA TYR A 22 -55.90 -29.80 26.48
C TYR A 22 -55.71 -30.16 27.96
N ALA A 23 -54.59 -29.72 28.54
CA ALA A 23 -54.30 -29.93 29.96
C ALA A 23 -55.09 -28.95 30.85
N ALA A 24 -55.48 -27.80 30.33
CA ALA A 24 -56.41 -26.85 30.95
C ALA A 24 -57.18 -26.07 29.86
N GLU A 25 -58.34 -25.54 30.25
CA GLU A 25 -59.23 -24.81 29.33
C GLU A 25 -58.60 -23.45 28.89
N ASP A 26 -57.85 -22.82 29.75
CA ASP A 26 -57.18 -21.54 29.56
C ASP A 26 -55.69 -21.68 29.16
N ALA A 27 -55.22 -22.87 28.82
CA ALA A 27 -53.84 -23.19 28.54
C ALA A 27 -52.83 -22.87 29.68
N GLY A 28 -53.31 -22.62 30.91
CA GLY A 28 -52.48 -22.29 32.07
C GLY A 28 -51.85 -23.50 32.79
N ALA A 29 -52.09 -24.74 32.29
CA ALA A 29 -51.55 -25.94 32.92
C ALA A 29 -50.06 -26.15 32.61
N VAL A 30 -49.29 -26.59 33.60
CA VAL A 30 -47.91 -27.00 33.47
C VAL A 30 -47.79 -28.50 33.38
N ILE A 31 -47.09 -29.03 32.44
CA ILE A 31 -46.76 -30.44 32.30
C ILE A 31 -45.42 -30.72 32.97
N TYR A 32 -45.41 -31.47 34.06
CA TYR A 32 -44.18 -31.95 34.67
C TYR A 32 -43.87 -33.35 34.11
N ALA A 33 -42.83 -33.41 33.29
CA ALA A 33 -42.38 -34.65 32.66
C ALA A 33 -40.85 -34.77 32.77
N ALA A 34 -40.36 -35.99 33.03
CA ALA A 34 -38.93 -36.26 32.99
C ALA A 34 -38.34 -36.23 31.56
N GLY A 35 -39.20 -36.30 30.55
CA GLY A 35 -38.83 -36.20 29.13
C GLY A 35 -40.06 -36.07 28.26
N LEU A 36 -39.92 -35.50 27.10
CA LEU A 36 -40.97 -35.35 26.08
C LEU A 36 -40.57 -36.13 24.82
N ASN A 37 -41.50 -37.00 24.37
CA ASN A 37 -41.31 -37.68 23.08
C ASN A 37 -42.43 -37.25 22.13
N LEU A 38 -42.06 -36.80 20.97
CA LEU A 38 -42.96 -36.38 19.89
C LEU A 38 -42.72 -37.28 18.68
N ASP A 39 -43.75 -37.95 18.23
CA ASP A 39 -43.72 -38.82 17.04
C ASP A 39 -42.57 -39.87 17.07
N GLY A 40 -42.33 -40.47 18.25
CA GLY A 40 -41.25 -41.45 18.42
C GLY A 40 -39.86 -40.87 18.65
N VAL A 41 -39.70 -39.56 18.56
CA VAL A 41 -38.42 -38.84 18.78
C VAL A 41 -38.43 -38.23 20.19
N THR A 42 -37.44 -38.58 20.99
CA THR A 42 -37.25 -37.98 22.31
C THR A 42 -36.61 -36.59 22.17
N ILE A 43 -37.25 -35.60 22.78
CA ILE A 43 -36.65 -34.26 22.90
C ILE A 43 -35.63 -34.32 24.01
N SER A 44 -34.35 -34.24 23.65
CA SER A 44 -33.22 -34.25 24.58
C SER A 44 -32.84 -32.86 25.09
N ALA A 45 -33.34 -31.81 24.47
CA ALA A 45 -33.08 -30.42 24.87
C ALA A 45 -33.74 -30.12 26.23
N ASN A 46 -33.01 -29.49 27.13
CA ASN A 46 -33.54 -29.02 28.40
C ASN A 46 -34.37 -27.74 28.22
N ALA A 47 -35.13 -27.35 29.27
CA ALA A 47 -36.01 -26.17 29.21
C ALA A 47 -35.27 -24.88 28.88
N THR A 48 -34.03 -24.71 29.32
CA THR A 48 -33.21 -23.55 29.00
C THR A 48 -32.83 -23.51 27.49
N GLU A 49 -32.45 -24.67 26.96
CA GLU A 49 -32.13 -24.80 25.54
C GLU A 49 -33.35 -24.59 24.64
N LEU A 50 -34.53 -25.08 25.04
CA LEU A 50 -35.78 -24.81 24.33
C LEU A 50 -36.20 -23.34 24.38
N ASN A 51 -35.96 -22.65 25.49
CA ASN A 51 -36.25 -21.21 25.61
C ASN A 51 -35.35 -20.35 24.72
N TYR A 52 -34.17 -20.80 24.29
CA TYR A 52 -33.36 -20.07 23.32
C TYR A 52 -33.94 -20.03 21.90
N VAL A 53 -34.94 -20.90 21.61
CA VAL A 53 -35.61 -20.88 20.30
C VAL A 53 -36.96 -20.14 20.35
N ASP A 54 -37.31 -19.55 21.50
CA ASP A 54 -38.49 -18.69 21.61
C ASP A 54 -38.35 -17.47 20.66
N GLY A 55 -39.39 -17.19 19.89
CA GLY A 55 -39.39 -16.14 18.88
C GLY A 55 -38.70 -16.48 17.55
N VAL A 56 -38.20 -17.69 17.37
CA VAL A 56 -37.67 -18.16 16.10
C VAL A 56 -38.79 -18.36 15.09
N THR A 57 -38.86 -17.57 14.05
CA THR A 57 -39.93 -17.55 13.04
C THR A 57 -39.65 -18.42 11.82
N SER A 58 -38.44 -18.96 11.69
CA SER A 58 -38.00 -19.86 10.63
C SER A 58 -37.10 -20.95 11.20
N SER A 59 -36.72 -21.93 10.40
CA SER A 59 -35.80 -22.99 10.92
C SER A 59 -34.49 -22.33 11.43
N ILE A 60 -34.02 -22.83 12.57
CA ILE A 60 -32.76 -22.35 13.16
C ILE A 60 -31.61 -22.55 12.15
N GLN A 61 -31.63 -23.61 11.36
CA GLN A 61 -30.65 -23.87 10.33
C GLN A 61 -30.68 -22.77 9.25
N ASP A 62 -31.87 -22.36 8.78
CA ASP A 62 -31.99 -21.28 7.77
C ASP A 62 -31.46 -19.95 8.33
N GLN A 63 -31.75 -19.69 9.63
CA GLN A 63 -31.21 -18.47 10.30
C GLN A 63 -29.72 -18.55 10.51
N LEU A 64 -29.17 -19.72 10.83
CA LEU A 64 -27.74 -19.95 10.99
C LEU A 64 -27.05 -19.86 9.62
N ASP A 65 -27.59 -20.47 8.60
CA ASP A 65 -27.07 -20.39 7.22
C ASP A 65 -27.09 -18.94 6.71
N ALA A 66 -28.12 -18.18 7.05
CA ALA A 66 -28.18 -16.75 6.76
C ALA A 66 -27.17 -15.91 7.55
N LYS A 67 -26.78 -16.34 8.76
CA LYS A 67 -25.79 -15.65 9.61
C LYS A 67 -24.36 -16.17 9.43
N THR A 68 -24.17 -17.45 9.17
CA THR A 68 -22.83 -18.03 8.88
C THR A 68 -22.40 -17.80 7.44
N GLY A 69 -23.34 -17.42 6.57
CA GLY A 69 -23.02 -16.97 5.25
C GLY A 69 -22.40 -15.58 5.29
N ILE A 70 -21.07 -15.47 5.33
CA ILE A 70 -20.46 -14.42 4.54
C ILE A 70 -21.11 -14.57 3.17
N THR A 71 -22.07 -13.69 2.84
CA THR A 71 -22.76 -13.74 1.55
C THR A 71 -21.69 -13.84 0.46
N THR A 72 -22.02 -14.46 -0.68
CA THR A 72 -21.08 -14.52 -1.81
C THR A 72 -20.54 -13.12 -2.14
N ALA A 73 -21.35 -12.08 -1.95
CA ALA A 73 -20.93 -10.68 -2.11
C ALA A 73 -19.91 -10.25 -1.05
N GLN A 74 -20.08 -10.65 0.21
CA GLN A 74 -19.12 -10.37 1.28
C GLN A 74 -17.83 -11.18 1.12
N ALA A 75 -17.93 -12.45 0.73
CA ALA A 75 -16.77 -13.27 0.40
C ALA A 75 -16.01 -12.69 -0.80
N SER A 76 -16.73 -12.25 -1.83
CA SER A 76 -16.13 -11.57 -2.99
C SER A 76 -15.50 -10.22 -2.60
N ALA A 77 -16.14 -9.46 -1.69
CA ALA A 77 -15.60 -8.21 -1.17
C ALA A 77 -14.36 -8.45 -0.29
N ILE A 78 -14.35 -9.49 0.53
CA ILE A 78 -13.18 -9.89 1.33
C ILE A 78 -12.05 -10.35 0.40
N THR A 79 -12.33 -11.18 -0.60
CA THR A 79 -11.35 -11.61 -1.61
C THR A 79 -10.81 -10.41 -2.39
N ALA A 80 -11.69 -9.51 -2.84
CA ALA A 80 -11.29 -8.30 -3.54
C ALA A 80 -10.50 -7.34 -2.63
N ASN A 81 -10.81 -7.28 -1.34
CA ASN A 81 -10.07 -6.46 -0.38
C ASN A 81 -8.74 -7.12 0.02
N THR A 82 -8.70 -8.43 0.13
CA THR A 82 -7.45 -9.19 0.33
C THR A 82 -6.54 -9.03 -0.89
N ALA A 83 -7.09 -8.96 -2.10
CA ALA A 83 -6.34 -8.64 -3.31
C ALA A 83 -5.89 -7.16 -3.38
N LYS A 84 -6.56 -6.25 -2.64
CA LYS A 84 -6.20 -4.82 -2.57
C LYS A 84 -5.26 -4.49 -1.42
N VAL A 85 -5.26 -5.31 -0.38
CA VAL A 85 -4.36 -5.25 0.77
C VAL A 85 -3.62 -6.58 0.80
N GLY A 86 -2.80 -6.81 -0.23
CA GLY A 86 -1.94 -7.98 -0.28
C GLY A 86 -0.86 -7.87 0.79
N ILE A 87 -1.20 -8.25 2.03
CA ILE A 87 -0.21 -8.63 3.02
C ILE A 87 -0.07 -10.13 2.85
N THR A 88 0.86 -10.55 2.02
CA THR A 88 1.27 -11.95 1.95
C THR A 88 2.26 -12.18 3.07
N GLU A 89 1.90 -12.98 4.06
CA GLU A 89 2.75 -13.28 5.23
C GLU A 89 4.11 -13.89 4.87
N SER A 90 4.25 -14.38 3.64
CA SER A 90 5.50 -15.01 3.15
C SER A 90 6.48 -14.04 2.51
N ASP A 91 6.02 -12.89 1.96
CA ASP A 91 6.85 -12.06 1.10
C ASP A 91 6.98 -10.62 1.61
N TYR A 92 6.41 -10.32 2.78
CA TYR A 92 6.46 -9.00 3.45
C TYR A 92 6.09 -7.82 2.53
N ASN A 93 5.17 -8.03 1.58
CA ASN A 93 4.71 -7.02 0.65
C ASN A 93 3.45 -6.31 1.17
N ILE A 94 3.37 -5.00 0.99
CA ILE A 94 2.20 -4.17 1.31
C ILE A 94 1.67 -3.54 0.03
N ALA A 95 0.43 -3.83 -0.34
CA ALA A 95 -0.25 -3.26 -1.50
C ALA A 95 -1.56 -2.59 -1.08
N VAL A 96 -1.70 -1.30 -1.36
CA VAL A 96 -2.92 -0.53 -1.10
C VAL A 96 -3.31 0.23 -2.36
N GLY A 97 -4.36 -0.20 -3.02
CA GLY A 97 -4.85 0.39 -4.26
C GLY A 97 -5.16 -0.64 -5.33
N SER A 98 -5.94 -0.25 -6.33
CA SER A 98 -6.25 -1.13 -7.45
C SER A 98 -4.99 -1.40 -8.26
N THR A 99 -4.74 -2.67 -8.58
CA THR A 99 -3.60 -3.13 -9.39
C THR A 99 -2.21 -2.74 -8.85
N SER A 100 -2.11 -2.39 -7.56
CA SER A 100 -0.80 -2.24 -6.91
C SER A 100 -0.15 -3.60 -6.70
N LEU A 101 1.14 -3.75 -7.04
CA LEU A 101 1.92 -5.00 -6.95
C LEU A 101 1.26 -6.20 -7.67
N ASP A 102 0.58 -5.97 -8.79
CA ASP A 102 -0.24 -7.00 -9.46
C ASP A 102 0.57 -8.10 -10.14
N ALA A 103 1.80 -7.82 -10.57
CA ALA A 103 2.64 -8.73 -11.35
C ALA A 103 3.71 -9.46 -10.54
N ILE A 104 3.67 -9.43 -9.21
CA ILE A 104 4.70 -10.05 -8.36
C ILE A 104 4.83 -11.55 -8.65
N THR A 105 6.09 -12.01 -8.78
CA THR A 105 6.42 -13.43 -8.83
C THR A 105 7.30 -13.88 -7.65
N THR A 106 8.40 -13.17 -7.40
CA THR A 106 9.34 -13.46 -6.30
C THR A 106 9.85 -12.21 -5.61
N ALA A 107 9.23 -11.05 -5.85
CA ALA A 107 9.64 -9.81 -5.20
C ALA A 107 9.19 -9.77 -3.74
N ASP A 108 10.09 -9.35 -2.85
CA ASP A 108 9.89 -9.25 -1.41
C ASP A 108 10.01 -7.83 -0.89
N ASN A 109 9.43 -7.58 0.30
CA ASN A 109 9.60 -6.34 1.05
C ASN A 109 9.16 -5.08 0.26
N GLY A 110 8.19 -5.24 -0.63
CA GLY A 110 7.60 -4.15 -1.43
C GLY A 110 6.53 -3.39 -0.64
N THR A 111 6.50 -2.07 -0.79
CA THR A 111 5.40 -1.23 -0.30
C THR A 111 4.84 -0.42 -1.44
N ALA A 112 3.60 -0.64 -1.81
CA ALA A 112 2.90 0.08 -2.87
C ALA A 112 1.58 0.66 -2.39
N VAL A 113 1.46 1.98 -2.43
CA VAL A 113 0.25 2.69 -2.05
C VAL A 113 -0.18 3.61 -3.19
N GLY A 114 -1.26 3.25 -3.86
CA GLY A 114 -1.82 4.00 -4.97
C GLY A 114 -2.28 3.12 -6.13
N TYR A 115 -3.09 3.67 -7.03
CA TYR A 115 -3.48 3.01 -8.26
C TYR A 115 -2.26 2.70 -9.13
N ASN A 116 -2.10 1.45 -9.57
CA ASN A 116 -0.96 0.97 -10.37
C ASN A 116 0.43 1.20 -9.74
N ALA A 117 0.54 1.43 -8.43
CA ALA A 117 1.85 1.54 -7.79
C ALA A 117 2.59 0.20 -7.89
N LEU A 118 3.82 0.19 -8.43
CA LEU A 118 4.64 -1.03 -8.65
C LEU A 118 3.91 -2.14 -9.44
N THR A 119 3.01 -1.80 -10.34
CA THR A 119 2.12 -2.79 -10.99
C THR A 119 2.86 -3.83 -11.84
N THR A 120 4.07 -3.53 -12.35
CA THR A 120 4.85 -4.44 -13.20
C THR A 120 6.02 -5.13 -12.49
N VAL A 121 6.21 -4.90 -11.19
CA VAL A 121 7.29 -5.55 -10.42
C VAL A 121 7.11 -7.07 -10.45
N THR A 122 8.15 -7.78 -10.86
CA THR A 122 8.18 -9.24 -10.89
C THR A 122 9.14 -9.82 -9.84
N THR A 123 10.40 -9.38 -9.84
CA THR A 123 11.48 -9.92 -9.00
C THR A 123 12.25 -8.85 -8.25
N GLY A 124 11.92 -7.56 -8.42
CA GLY A 124 12.62 -6.45 -7.78
C GLY A 124 12.20 -6.28 -6.32
N ASN A 125 13.14 -6.45 -5.39
CA ASN A 125 12.90 -6.44 -3.95
C ASN A 125 13.01 -5.05 -3.32
N SER A 126 12.35 -4.87 -2.17
CA SER A 126 12.53 -3.71 -1.29
C SER A 126 12.20 -2.36 -1.96
N ASN A 127 11.23 -2.34 -2.86
CA ASN A 127 10.77 -1.11 -3.48
C ASN A 127 9.64 -0.47 -2.65
N THR A 128 9.71 0.84 -2.47
CA THR A 128 8.65 1.63 -1.84
C THR A 128 8.08 2.62 -2.85
N ALA A 129 6.79 2.53 -3.13
CA ALA A 129 6.08 3.43 -4.03
C ALA A 129 4.80 3.98 -3.40
N VAL A 130 4.70 5.29 -3.36
CA VAL A 130 3.51 5.99 -2.83
C VAL A 130 3.02 7.01 -3.85
N GLY A 131 1.88 6.77 -4.43
CA GLY A 131 1.26 7.62 -5.45
C GLY A 131 0.67 6.81 -6.59
N SER A 132 -0.28 7.39 -7.30
CA SER A 132 -0.82 6.76 -8.52
C SER A 132 0.29 6.60 -9.56
N THR A 133 0.43 5.41 -10.14
CA THR A 133 1.46 5.03 -11.12
C THR A 133 2.91 5.26 -10.65
N ALA A 134 3.13 5.32 -9.32
CA ALA A 134 4.49 5.42 -8.79
C ALA A 134 5.25 4.10 -9.07
N GLY A 135 6.37 4.18 -9.77
CA GLY A 135 7.21 3.03 -10.11
C GLY A 135 6.54 1.96 -10.97
N ASP A 136 5.49 2.30 -11.72
CA ASP A 136 4.67 1.34 -12.46
C ASP A 136 5.42 0.55 -13.54
N ALA A 137 6.54 1.06 -14.04
CA ALA A 137 7.39 0.36 -15.01
C ALA A 137 8.52 -0.48 -14.37
N ILE A 138 8.71 -0.43 -13.04
CA ILE A 138 9.76 -1.22 -12.37
C ILE A 138 9.44 -2.72 -12.53
N LYS A 139 10.39 -3.47 -13.06
CA LYS A 139 10.27 -4.92 -13.23
C LYS A 139 11.20 -5.70 -12.31
N THR A 140 12.49 -5.44 -12.42
CA THR A 140 13.55 -6.15 -11.71
C THR A 140 14.41 -5.23 -10.86
N GLY A 141 14.20 -3.91 -10.96
CA GLY A 141 14.87 -2.91 -10.14
C GLY A 141 14.53 -3.07 -8.65
N SER A 142 15.52 -2.96 -7.79
CA SER A 142 15.38 -3.15 -6.35
C SER A 142 15.77 -1.92 -5.56
N GLN A 143 15.24 -1.81 -4.34
CA GLN A 143 15.61 -0.78 -3.37
C GLN A 143 15.37 0.66 -3.88
N ASN A 144 14.30 0.85 -4.65
CA ASN A 144 13.88 2.18 -5.08
C ASN A 144 12.82 2.74 -4.12
N THR A 145 12.92 4.03 -3.83
CA THR A 145 11.91 4.80 -3.10
C THR A 145 11.33 5.85 -4.05
N VAL A 146 10.07 5.70 -4.43
CA VAL A 146 9.38 6.59 -5.38
C VAL A 146 8.10 7.13 -4.74
N VAL A 147 8.02 8.45 -4.59
CA VAL A 147 6.89 9.10 -3.93
C VAL A 147 6.35 10.25 -4.78
N GLY A 148 5.12 10.15 -5.17
CA GLY A 148 4.41 11.12 -6.00
C GLY A 148 3.75 10.48 -7.23
N TYR A 149 2.81 11.22 -7.84
CA TYR A 149 2.17 10.79 -9.09
C TYR A 149 3.24 10.51 -10.16
N ASN A 150 3.22 9.30 -10.74
CA ASN A 150 4.12 8.87 -11.81
C ASN A 150 5.63 9.10 -11.50
N SER A 151 5.98 9.12 -10.21
CA SER A 151 7.38 9.18 -9.78
C SER A 151 8.07 7.88 -10.13
N GLY A 152 9.23 7.93 -10.77
CA GLY A 152 9.95 6.73 -11.19
C GLY A 152 9.25 5.86 -12.23
N GLY A 153 8.17 6.35 -12.87
CA GLY A 153 7.34 5.59 -13.81
C GLY A 153 8.03 5.12 -15.09
N ALA A 154 9.30 5.38 -15.26
CA ALA A 154 10.09 4.89 -16.40
C ALA A 154 11.23 3.93 -15.97
N ILE A 155 11.47 3.76 -14.68
CA ILE A 155 12.49 2.82 -14.17
C ILE A 155 12.06 1.40 -14.51
N THR A 156 12.95 0.62 -15.11
CA THR A 156 12.68 -0.80 -15.39
C THR A 156 13.52 -1.74 -14.53
N ASN A 157 14.82 -1.56 -14.54
CA ASN A 157 15.80 -2.42 -13.87
C ASN A 157 16.82 -1.64 -13.01
N GLY A 158 16.72 -0.30 -12.97
CA GLY A 158 17.53 0.53 -12.09
C GLY A 158 17.19 0.33 -10.62
N GLY A 159 18.19 0.39 -9.75
CA GLY A 159 18.03 0.20 -8.30
C GLY A 159 18.62 1.33 -7.47
N TYR A 160 18.29 1.31 -6.15
CA TYR A 160 18.84 2.29 -5.20
C TYR A 160 18.51 3.75 -5.55
N ASN A 161 17.39 4.02 -6.19
CA ASN A 161 16.98 5.37 -6.53
C ASN A 161 15.98 5.93 -5.51
N VAL A 162 16.11 7.20 -5.17
CA VAL A 162 15.16 7.97 -4.36
C VAL A 162 14.55 9.06 -5.23
N LEU A 163 13.28 8.95 -5.57
CA LEU A 163 12.56 9.90 -6.43
C LEU A 163 11.33 10.43 -5.71
N ILE A 164 11.34 11.71 -5.39
CA ILE A 164 10.26 12.36 -4.63
C ILE A 164 9.73 13.56 -5.41
N GLY A 165 8.48 13.50 -5.75
CA GLY A 165 7.76 14.54 -6.47
C GLY A 165 6.98 14.00 -7.66
N SER A 166 5.93 14.70 -8.06
CA SER A 166 5.17 14.33 -9.26
C SER A 166 6.08 14.29 -10.49
N ASN A 167 6.05 13.18 -11.24
CA ASN A 167 6.90 12.96 -12.42
C ASN A 167 8.42 13.06 -12.14
N ALA A 168 8.87 12.83 -10.91
CA ALA A 168 10.30 12.78 -10.61
C ALA A 168 10.95 11.60 -11.35
N GLY A 169 12.03 11.84 -12.07
CA GLY A 169 12.75 10.83 -12.85
C GLY A 169 12.08 10.41 -14.16
N THR A 170 10.96 11.03 -14.56
CA THR A 170 10.23 10.69 -15.80
C THR A 170 10.31 11.77 -16.89
N GLY A 171 11.38 12.56 -16.90
CA GLY A 171 11.56 13.59 -17.92
C GLY A 171 11.69 12.99 -19.32
N ASN A 172 10.90 13.47 -20.26
CA ASN A 172 11.08 13.18 -21.67
C ASN A 172 10.57 14.36 -22.50
N ASP A 173 11.43 15.35 -22.74
CA ASP A 173 11.15 16.49 -23.62
C ASP A 173 11.69 16.28 -25.06
N GLY A 174 12.15 15.05 -25.35
CA GLY A 174 12.73 14.70 -26.64
C GLY A 174 14.20 15.16 -26.82
N THR A 175 14.68 16.02 -25.95
CA THR A 175 16.02 16.66 -26.12
C THR A 175 16.93 16.47 -24.91
N THR A 176 16.73 17.24 -23.86
CA THR A 176 17.64 17.33 -22.71
C THR A 176 17.16 16.54 -21.49
N LYS A 177 15.84 16.42 -21.33
CA LYS A 177 15.25 15.65 -20.24
C LYS A 177 15.06 14.19 -20.64
N LYS A 178 15.69 13.30 -19.90
CA LYS A 178 15.52 11.85 -20.04
C LYS A 178 14.95 11.26 -18.76
N SER A 179 14.17 10.21 -18.94
CA SER A 179 13.75 9.37 -17.82
C SER A 179 14.90 8.50 -17.35
N ILE A 180 14.92 8.20 -16.03
CA ILE A 180 15.78 7.12 -15.51
C ILE A 180 15.12 5.79 -15.92
N ILE A 181 15.81 5.01 -16.74
CA ILE A 181 15.32 3.70 -17.17
C ILE A 181 16.05 2.57 -16.40
N GLY A 182 17.38 2.51 -16.56
CA GLY A 182 18.24 1.52 -15.92
C GLY A 182 19.29 2.12 -14.98
N GLY A 183 19.20 3.43 -14.73
CA GLY A 183 20.12 4.13 -13.84
C GLY A 183 19.94 3.79 -12.36
N SER A 184 21.02 3.86 -11.60
CA SER A 184 21.04 3.47 -10.18
C SER A 184 21.70 4.54 -9.30
N ASN A 185 21.41 4.45 -7.98
CA ASN A 185 21.97 5.34 -6.96
C ASN A 185 21.66 6.82 -7.18
N ASN A 186 20.52 7.17 -7.75
CA ASN A 186 20.13 8.54 -7.98
C ASN A 186 19.16 9.05 -6.91
N THR A 187 19.32 10.31 -6.52
CA THR A 187 18.39 11.02 -5.63
C THR A 187 17.80 12.21 -6.40
N LEU A 188 16.52 12.15 -6.75
CA LEU A 188 15.81 13.19 -7.47
C LEU A 188 14.65 13.71 -6.62
N ILE A 189 14.72 14.96 -6.19
CA ILE A 189 13.71 15.57 -5.32
C ILE A 189 13.15 16.83 -6.00
N GLY A 190 11.88 16.78 -6.32
CA GLY A 190 11.15 17.89 -6.95
C GLY A 190 10.31 17.45 -8.13
N THR A 191 9.22 18.17 -8.38
CA THR A 191 8.32 17.91 -9.50
C THR A 191 9.05 18.01 -10.84
N GLY A 192 8.96 16.96 -11.67
CA GLY A 192 9.55 16.95 -13.01
C GLY A 192 11.07 17.00 -13.02
N THR A 193 11.73 16.60 -11.93
CA THR A 193 13.19 16.38 -11.96
C THR A 193 13.53 15.30 -12.97
N ALA A 194 14.65 15.44 -13.65
CA ALA A 194 15.04 14.53 -14.72
C ALA A 194 16.57 14.35 -14.78
N VAL A 195 17.01 13.51 -15.69
CA VAL A 195 18.43 13.33 -16.03
C VAL A 195 18.64 13.60 -17.52
N ASN A 196 19.88 13.76 -17.95
CA ASN A 196 20.21 13.92 -19.37
C ASN A 196 20.53 12.59 -20.09
N LEU A 197 20.65 11.49 -19.33
CA LEU A 197 20.92 10.15 -19.85
C LEU A 197 20.05 9.11 -19.12
N ALA A 198 19.44 8.19 -19.85
CA ALA A 198 18.57 7.14 -19.29
C ALA A 198 19.27 6.19 -18.29
N GLY A 199 20.56 5.96 -18.46
CA GLY A 199 21.41 5.16 -17.57
C GLY A 199 22.19 5.99 -16.54
N ALA A 200 21.63 7.10 -16.07
CA ALA A 200 22.26 7.99 -15.09
C ALA A 200 22.58 7.27 -13.77
N ASN A 201 23.77 7.50 -13.24
CA ASN A 201 24.19 6.87 -11.99
C ASN A 201 24.79 7.89 -11.01
N ASN A 202 24.49 7.69 -9.73
CA ASN A 202 25.05 8.46 -8.60
C ASN A 202 24.87 9.98 -8.81
N ARG A 203 23.62 10.41 -9.05
CA ARG A 203 23.28 11.82 -9.19
C ARG A 203 22.35 12.27 -8.08
N THR A 204 22.61 13.44 -7.55
CA THR A 204 21.65 14.15 -6.70
C THR A 204 21.10 15.35 -7.47
N VAL A 205 19.78 15.38 -7.66
CA VAL A 205 19.08 16.42 -8.42
C VAL A 205 17.95 16.99 -7.58
N ILE A 206 18.04 18.24 -7.17
CA ILE A 206 17.07 18.88 -6.29
C ILE A 206 16.51 20.13 -6.93
N GLY A 207 15.19 20.25 -6.92
CA GLY A 207 14.46 21.41 -7.40
C GLY A 207 13.51 21.10 -8.56
N LYS A 208 12.40 21.82 -8.64
CA LYS A 208 11.40 21.65 -9.70
C LYS A 208 12.05 21.75 -11.08
N GLY A 209 11.89 20.72 -11.90
CA GLY A 209 12.38 20.70 -13.28
C GLY A 209 13.91 20.70 -13.44
N ALA A 210 14.64 20.47 -12.34
CA ALA A 210 16.10 20.35 -12.40
C ALA A 210 16.51 19.11 -13.22
N ILE A 211 17.64 19.23 -13.95
CA ILE A 211 18.16 18.17 -14.82
C ILE A 211 19.58 17.80 -14.38
N GLY A 212 19.75 16.56 -13.92
CA GLY A 212 21.06 16.01 -13.58
C GLY A 212 21.94 15.90 -14.84
N LYS A 213 23.15 16.41 -14.77
CA LYS A 213 24.05 16.58 -15.91
C LYS A 213 24.97 15.38 -16.14
N GLU A 214 25.72 15.00 -15.11
CA GLU A 214 26.78 13.99 -15.20
C GLU A 214 26.65 12.98 -14.05
N ASN A 215 27.24 11.83 -14.21
CA ASN A 215 27.37 10.86 -13.12
C ASN A 215 28.27 11.43 -12.03
N ASN A 216 28.04 11.00 -10.78
CA ASN A 216 28.77 11.48 -9.59
C ASN A 216 28.64 13.01 -9.39
N SER A 217 27.46 13.58 -9.63
CA SER A 217 27.25 15.03 -9.54
C SER A 217 26.02 15.39 -8.70
N VAL A 218 26.03 16.61 -8.20
CA VAL A 218 24.89 17.27 -7.57
C VAL A 218 24.41 18.42 -8.44
N THR A 219 23.12 18.48 -8.73
CA THR A 219 22.48 19.59 -9.44
C THR A 219 21.44 20.21 -8.52
N LEU A 220 21.60 21.47 -8.19
CA LEU A 220 20.66 22.24 -7.37
C LEU A 220 19.93 23.27 -8.26
N GLY A 221 18.63 23.02 -8.46
CA GLY A 221 17.77 23.90 -9.25
C GLY A 221 17.85 23.72 -10.78
N ASN A 222 16.97 24.43 -11.45
CA ASN A 222 16.90 24.51 -12.91
C ASN A 222 17.55 25.81 -13.43
N SER A 223 17.40 26.11 -14.71
CA SER A 223 17.98 27.32 -15.36
C SER A 223 17.41 28.65 -14.81
N SER A 224 16.37 28.64 -14.01
CA SER A 224 15.77 29.84 -13.39
C SER A 224 16.33 30.15 -12.00
N VAL A 225 17.15 29.26 -11.44
CA VAL A 225 17.80 29.48 -10.15
C VAL A 225 18.94 30.48 -10.33
N THR A 226 18.84 31.61 -9.65
CA THR A 226 19.81 32.73 -9.71
C THR A 226 20.76 32.74 -8.52
N ALA A 227 20.43 32.03 -7.42
CA ALA A 227 21.28 31.96 -6.23
C ALA A 227 21.13 30.64 -5.48
N VAL A 228 22.19 30.18 -4.88
CA VAL A 228 22.21 29.07 -3.93
C VAL A 228 22.78 29.60 -2.60
N TYR A 229 21.97 29.62 -1.58
CA TYR A 229 22.39 30.05 -0.25
C TYR A 229 22.81 28.79 0.55
N ALA A 230 24.05 28.78 1.03
CA ALA A 230 24.55 27.68 1.85
C ALA A 230 24.07 27.76 3.30
N SER A 231 23.69 28.95 3.77
CA SER A 231 23.01 29.18 5.02
C SER A 231 22.11 30.42 4.95
N ASP A 232 21.19 30.54 5.90
CA ASP A 232 20.26 31.68 6.01
C ASP A 232 20.98 32.99 6.32
N ASP A 233 22.04 32.95 7.12
CA ASP A 233 22.84 34.08 7.57
C ASP A 233 24.16 34.28 6.80
N SER A 234 24.37 33.52 5.71
CA SER A 234 25.63 33.49 4.94
C SER A 234 26.87 33.05 5.75
N GLY A 235 26.68 32.47 6.93
CA GLY A 235 27.76 32.03 7.81
C GLY A 235 28.36 30.64 7.46
N ALA A 236 27.80 29.95 6.46
CA ALA A 236 28.26 28.62 6.09
C ALA A 236 29.59 28.67 5.34
N THR A 237 30.46 27.70 5.62
CA THR A 237 31.71 27.49 4.91
C THR A 237 31.55 26.43 3.84
N LEU A 238 32.00 26.71 2.62
CA LEU A 238 32.06 25.74 1.53
C LEU A 238 33.43 25.04 1.53
N TYR A 239 33.45 23.76 1.82
CA TYR A 239 34.63 22.91 1.68
C TYR A 239 34.63 22.29 0.28
N ALA A 240 35.51 22.75 -0.60
CA ALA A 240 35.65 22.25 -1.96
C ALA A 240 37.12 21.96 -2.28
N GLY A 241 37.40 20.86 -2.97
CA GLY A 241 38.73 20.52 -3.46
C GLY A 241 39.16 21.38 -4.65
N GLY A 242 38.22 22.11 -5.27
CA GLY A 242 38.44 23.04 -6.38
C GLY A 242 37.20 23.86 -6.66
N LEU A 243 37.38 25.02 -7.28
CA LEU A 243 36.29 25.91 -7.69
C LEU A 243 36.33 26.09 -9.20
N ASN A 244 35.18 25.96 -9.87
CA ASN A 244 35.03 26.24 -11.28
C ASN A 244 33.96 27.34 -11.44
N ILE A 245 34.27 28.41 -12.15
CA ILE A 245 33.35 29.51 -12.40
C ILE A 245 33.16 29.65 -13.90
N GLY A 246 31.93 29.52 -14.37
CA GLY A 246 31.59 29.66 -15.78
C GLY A 246 32.29 28.66 -16.72
N GLY A 247 32.64 27.46 -16.22
CA GLY A 247 33.38 26.46 -17.00
C GLY A 247 34.90 26.56 -16.88
N THR A 248 35.42 27.57 -16.18
CA THR A 248 36.85 27.77 -15.99
C THR A 248 37.26 27.44 -14.56
N ALA A 249 38.24 26.57 -14.39
CA ALA A 249 38.79 26.23 -13.08
C ALA A 249 39.55 27.41 -12.48
N VAL A 250 39.27 27.73 -11.24
CA VAL A 250 40.10 28.67 -10.47
C VAL A 250 41.33 27.90 -10.01
N SER A 251 42.48 28.25 -10.60
CA SER A 251 43.77 27.62 -10.30
C SER A 251 44.53 28.29 -9.16
N SER A 252 44.09 29.50 -8.75
CA SER A 252 44.68 30.23 -7.65
C SER A 252 44.44 29.52 -6.32
N SER A 253 45.47 29.42 -5.50
CA SER A 253 45.35 28.93 -4.13
C SER A 253 44.55 29.90 -3.23
N ALA A 254 44.03 29.44 -2.11
CA ALA A 254 43.35 30.31 -1.16
C ALA A 254 44.27 31.46 -0.64
N ALA A 255 45.58 31.20 -0.51
CA ALA A 255 46.53 32.23 -0.13
C ALA A 255 46.66 33.32 -1.21
N GLU A 256 46.71 32.93 -2.46
CA GLU A 256 46.77 33.90 -3.60
C GLU A 256 45.48 34.68 -3.76
N LEU A 257 44.28 34.05 -3.55
CA LEU A 257 43.01 34.75 -3.58
C LEU A 257 42.88 35.74 -2.39
N ASN A 258 43.40 35.41 -1.22
CA ASN A 258 43.39 36.30 -0.04
C ASN A 258 44.32 37.54 -0.22
N ILE A 259 45.35 37.46 -1.07
CA ILE A 259 46.19 38.62 -1.38
C ILE A 259 45.37 39.69 -2.14
N LEU A 260 44.33 39.30 -2.88
CA LEU A 260 43.46 40.23 -3.58
C LEU A 260 42.42 40.89 -2.69
N ASP A 261 42.30 40.50 -1.41
CA ASP A 261 41.41 41.17 -0.46
C ASP A 261 41.88 42.63 -0.24
N GLY A 262 40.99 43.57 -0.47
CA GLY A 262 41.28 45.01 -0.36
C GLY A 262 42.04 45.63 -1.56
N VAL A 263 42.37 44.88 -2.60
CA VAL A 263 42.91 45.43 -3.83
C VAL A 263 41.81 46.19 -4.58
N THR A 264 42.01 47.50 -4.73
CA THR A 264 41.12 48.42 -5.46
C THR A 264 41.56 48.73 -6.87
N ALA A 265 42.70 48.15 -7.32
CA ALA A 265 43.25 48.34 -8.63
C ALA A 265 42.31 47.85 -9.73
N THR A 266 42.16 48.61 -10.80
CA THR A 266 41.41 48.21 -11.98
C THR A 266 42.20 47.17 -12.81
N ALA A 267 41.49 46.42 -13.66
CA ALA A 267 42.14 45.45 -14.56
C ALA A 267 43.22 46.07 -15.45
N ALA A 268 43.10 47.36 -15.78
CA ALA A 268 44.09 48.11 -16.57
C ALA A 268 45.36 48.45 -15.76
N GLU A 269 45.28 48.53 -14.43
CA GLU A 269 46.41 48.79 -13.55
C GLU A 269 47.17 47.50 -13.14
N LEU A 270 46.51 46.33 -13.33
CA LEU A 270 47.07 45.01 -13.04
C LEU A 270 47.74 44.34 -14.26
N ASN A 271 47.54 44.87 -15.48
CA ASN A 271 48.20 44.45 -16.71
C ASN A 271 49.41 45.38 -16.97
#